data_e134ca0367b1cc87bfb6510a916c996c
#
_entry.id   e134ca0367b1cc87bfb6510a916c996c
#
_cell.length_a   1.000
_cell.length_b   1.000
_cell.length_c   1.000
_cell.angle_alpha   90.00
_cell.angle_beta   90.00
_cell.angle_gamma   90.00
#
_symmetry.space_group_name_H-M   'P 1'
#
loop_
_entity.id
_entity.type
_entity.pdbx_description
1 polymer ?
#
loop_
_entity_poly.entity_id
_entity_poly.type
_entity_poly.pdbx_seq_one_letter_code
_entity_poly.pdbx_strand_id
1 'polypeptide(L)'
;MIKQRKLKYKWMIITTLIMFLTILLFCLVIIFFLKDTLKDGELDEAERSSKDIANLLESKPIDTISPLDISASLENFQEVLIYDHNGKKLFQTANNNATHFYPGFDKNNHDRIKIMSRNGEDYIVLTETVDTPSFHGYTVLVHSLQKFNNTVGSIYVVALVFCIIATIITAGISYIFSSQITKPIVTMSNKMIQIRRDGFQKKLELTTNYEETDNLIDTFNDMMLQIEESFNQQRQFVEDASHELRTPLQIIQGHLNLIQRWGKKDPAVLEESLNISIEEMNRITKLVEELLLLSKDNVTHSANEHEPVDINIEIRTRIKSLEQLHPDYNFELNLSPKQLLLYMNRHQFEQLLLIFLDNAMKYDTKRKKIKVETQLRNKLITIKITDHGQGIPKADQEFIFDRFYRVDKSRARSQGGNGLGLSIAEKLATANGGYITVDSEVNQYTTFTIQFEKDANLA
;
A
#
# COMPACT_ATOMS: atom_id res chain seq x y z
N MET A 1 30.65 0.16 3.23
CA MET A 1 29.40 0.00 4.03
C MET A 1 28.73 1.35 4.18
N ILE A 2 27.65 1.60 3.46
CA ILE A 2 26.86 2.84 3.58
C ILE A 2 26.09 2.72 4.90
N LYS A 3 26.47 3.52 5.90
CA LYS A 3 25.81 3.60 7.20
C LYS A 3 24.36 4.03 6.95
N GLN A 4 23.39 3.12 7.12
CA GLN A 4 21.96 3.41 6.93
C GLN A 4 21.57 4.55 7.89
N ARG A 5 21.38 5.75 7.36
CA ARG A 5 20.84 6.87 8.13
C ARG A 5 19.38 6.60 8.42
N LYS A 6 18.95 6.82 9.67
CA LYS A 6 17.55 6.66 10.07
C LYS A 6 16.67 7.51 9.14
N LEU A 7 15.61 6.94 8.62
CA LEU A 7 14.66 7.56 7.66
C LEU A 7 14.24 8.97 8.10
N LYS A 8 14.01 9.16 9.41
CA LYS A 8 13.71 10.44 10.04
C LYS A 8 14.67 11.58 9.66
N TYR A 9 15.99 11.35 9.73
CA TYR A 9 16.97 12.39 9.43
C TYR A 9 17.05 12.68 7.93
N LYS A 10 16.82 11.67 7.09
CA LYS A 10 16.81 11.86 5.64
C LYS A 10 15.63 12.76 5.23
N TRP A 11 14.45 12.49 5.72
CA TRP A 11 13.26 13.32 5.46
C TRP A 11 13.45 14.74 5.97
N MET A 12 13.90 14.91 7.22
CA MET A 12 14.18 16.22 7.80
C MET A 12 15.15 17.04 6.94
N ILE A 13 16.27 16.46 6.49
CA ILE A 13 17.26 17.17 5.69
C ILE A 13 16.68 17.56 4.32
N ILE A 14 15.96 16.67 3.65
CA ILE A 14 15.38 16.95 2.34
C ILE A 14 14.35 18.07 2.42
N THR A 15 13.42 18.00 3.37
CA THR A 15 12.37 19.03 3.53
C THR A 15 12.95 20.37 3.92
N THR A 16 13.94 20.42 4.83
CA THR A 16 14.60 21.65 5.23
C THR A 16 15.39 22.26 4.05
N LEU A 17 16.08 21.44 3.25
CA LEU A 17 16.81 21.90 2.08
C LEU A 17 15.88 22.49 1.01
N ILE A 18 14.77 21.82 0.72
CA ILE A 18 13.78 22.32 -0.26
C ILE A 18 13.23 23.67 0.20
N MET A 19 12.81 23.75 1.47
CA MET A 19 12.26 25.00 2.02
C MET A 19 13.31 26.11 2.07
N PHE A 20 14.55 25.81 2.41
CA PHE A 20 15.64 26.79 2.34
C PHE A 20 15.82 27.36 0.93
N LEU A 21 15.86 26.50 -0.09
CA LEU A 21 16.02 26.91 -1.48
C LEU A 21 14.83 27.76 -1.96
N THR A 22 13.61 27.41 -1.57
CA THR A 22 12.42 28.21 -1.92
C THR A 22 12.41 29.57 -1.25
N ILE A 23 12.78 29.66 0.04
CA ILE A 23 12.87 30.93 0.76
C ILE A 23 14.00 31.79 0.17
N LEU A 24 15.16 31.20 -0.13
CA LEU A 24 16.27 31.90 -0.74
C LEU A 24 15.87 32.49 -2.11
N LEU A 25 15.26 31.67 -2.97
CA LEU A 25 14.77 32.13 -4.27
C LEU A 25 13.77 33.28 -4.13
N PHE A 26 12.83 33.16 -3.21
CA PHE A 26 11.83 34.19 -2.95
C PHE A 26 12.47 35.50 -2.49
N CYS A 27 13.43 35.43 -1.54
CA CYS A 27 14.18 36.63 -1.11
C CYS A 27 14.95 37.26 -2.27
N LEU A 28 15.62 36.50 -3.14
CA LEU A 28 16.35 37.01 -4.28
C LEU A 28 15.42 37.74 -5.25
N VAL A 29 14.25 37.18 -5.55
CA VAL A 29 13.25 37.80 -6.43
C VAL A 29 12.75 39.12 -5.86
N ILE A 30 12.43 39.16 -4.58
CA ILE A 30 11.95 40.35 -3.89
C ILE A 30 13.04 41.44 -3.89
N ILE A 31 14.28 41.08 -3.56
CA ILE A 31 15.40 42.03 -3.53
C ILE A 31 15.65 42.62 -4.93
N PHE A 32 15.61 41.75 -5.97
CA PHE A 32 15.76 42.21 -7.35
C PHE A 32 14.69 43.25 -7.73
N PHE A 33 13.41 42.92 -7.44
CA PHE A 33 12.28 43.83 -7.74
C PHE A 33 12.35 45.14 -6.94
N LEU A 34 12.63 45.05 -5.62
CA LEU A 34 12.74 46.22 -4.77
C LEU A 34 13.92 47.12 -5.20
N LYS A 35 15.07 46.53 -5.54
CA LYS A 35 16.22 47.26 -6.02
C LYS A 35 15.92 48.05 -7.29
N ASP A 36 15.22 47.45 -8.24
CA ASP A 36 14.82 48.09 -9.51
C ASP A 36 13.83 49.22 -9.23
N THR A 37 12.79 49.00 -8.47
CA THR A 37 11.78 49.99 -8.10
C THR A 37 12.36 51.16 -7.31
N LEU A 38 13.30 50.92 -6.39
CA LEU A 38 13.96 51.97 -5.62
C LEU A 38 14.88 52.79 -6.51
N LYS A 39 15.59 52.17 -7.46
CA LYS A 39 16.47 52.85 -8.39
C LYS A 39 15.68 53.77 -9.33
N ASP A 40 14.56 53.31 -9.87
CA ASP A 40 13.66 54.12 -10.70
C ASP A 40 13.09 55.30 -9.90
N GLY A 41 12.76 55.09 -8.63
CA GLY A 41 12.31 56.16 -7.74
C GLY A 41 13.36 57.27 -7.54
N GLU A 42 14.64 56.93 -7.30
CA GLU A 42 15.73 57.90 -7.16
C GLU A 42 15.98 58.64 -8.49
N LEU A 43 15.84 57.96 -9.64
CA LEU A 43 15.94 58.58 -10.96
C LEU A 43 14.80 59.59 -11.21
N ASP A 44 13.57 59.21 -10.95
CA ASP A 44 12.38 60.07 -11.07
C ASP A 44 12.51 61.32 -10.17
N GLU A 45 13.03 61.13 -8.94
CA GLU A 45 13.27 62.26 -8.01
C GLU A 45 14.29 63.22 -8.57
N ALA A 46 15.42 62.71 -9.11
CA ALA A 46 16.45 63.52 -9.74
C ALA A 46 15.93 64.25 -10.99
N GLU A 47 15.13 63.57 -11.85
CA GLU A 47 14.51 64.22 -13.02
C GLU A 47 13.53 65.35 -12.68
N ARG A 48 12.72 65.15 -11.62
CA ARG A 48 11.79 66.23 -11.13
C ARG A 48 12.56 67.43 -10.65
N SER A 49 13.60 67.24 -9.83
CA SER A 49 14.42 68.36 -9.36
C SER A 49 15.12 69.08 -10.52
N SER A 50 15.61 68.34 -11.54
CA SER A 50 16.22 68.95 -12.75
C SER A 50 15.20 69.84 -13.49
N LYS A 51 13.98 69.34 -13.70
CA LYS A 51 12.90 70.13 -14.34
C LYS A 51 12.49 71.35 -13.53
N ASP A 52 12.40 71.22 -12.20
CA ASP A 52 12.03 72.36 -11.34
C ASP A 52 13.11 73.46 -11.39
N ILE A 53 14.38 73.11 -11.48
CA ILE A 53 15.48 74.03 -11.66
C ILE A 53 15.40 74.71 -13.05
N ALA A 54 15.15 73.93 -14.11
CA ALA A 54 14.98 74.46 -15.46
C ALA A 54 13.82 75.47 -15.52
N ASN A 55 12.67 75.13 -14.93
CA ASN A 55 11.51 76.02 -14.83
C ASN A 55 11.83 77.31 -14.03
N LEU A 56 12.62 77.20 -12.96
CA LEU A 56 13.06 78.35 -12.18
C LEU A 56 13.91 79.30 -13.03
N LEU A 57 14.87 78.77 -13.81
CA LEU A 57 15.72 79.53 -14.73
C LEU A 57 14.95 80.10 -15.89
N GLU A 58 13.84 79.51 -16.29
CA GLU A 58 12.92 80.08 -17.28
C GLU A 58 12.13 81.30 -16.76
N SER A 59 11.71 81.24 -15.51
CA SER A 59 10.81 82.17 -14.87
C SER A 59 11.51 83.45 -14.38
N LYS A 60 12.82 83.37 -14.05
CA LYS A 60 13.61 84.51 -13.49
C LYS A 60 15.00 84.63 -14.12
N PRO A 61 15.48 85.85 -14.34
CA PRO A 61 16.88 86.05 -14.73
C PRO A 61 17.86 85.50 -13.67
N ILE A 62 18.97 84.94 -14.10
CA ILE A 62 19.94 84.25 -13.25
C ILE A 62 20.51 85.17 -12.15
N ASP A 63 20.71 86.45 -12.45
CA ASP A 63 21.23 87.46 -11.53
C ASP A 63 20.26 87.76 -10.34
N THR A 64 18.97 87.37 -10.45
CA THR A 64 17.95 87.57 -9.44
C THR A 64 17.66 86.31 -8.61
N ILE A 65 18.20 85.18 -9.01
CA ILE A 65 18.00 83.91 -8.34
C ILE A 65 18.96 83.75 -7.16
N SER A 66 18.38 83.58 -5.96
CA SER A 66 19.21 83.35 -4.76
C SER A 66 19.61 81.85 -4.62
N PRO A 67 20.71 81.57 -3.92
CA PRO A 67 21.05 80.18 -3.56
C PRO A 67 19.94 79.45 -2.87
N LEU A 68 19.12 80.13 -2.11
CA LEU A 68 17.97 79.60 -1.38
C LEU A 68 16.84 79.17 -2.34
N ASP A 69 16.60 79.94 -3.41
CA ASP A 69 15.57 79.61 -4.39
C ASP A 69 15.88 78.27 -5.10
N ILE A 70 17.15 78.07 -5.49
CA ILE A 70 17.59 76.83 -6.12
C ILE A 70 17.64 75.68 -5.11
N SER A 71 18.13 75.93 -3.89
CA SER A 71 18.17 74.85 -2.86
C SER A 71 16.78 74.39 -2.44
N ALA A 72 15.74 75.24 -2.55
CA ALA A 72 14.35 74.86 -2.33
C ALA A 72 13.77 73.87 -3.39
N SER A 73 14.35 73.86 -4.59
CA SER A 73 14.01 72.90 -5.68
C SER A 73 14.85 71.65 -5.66
N LEU A 74 15.80 71.53 -4.74
CA LEU A 74 16.63 70.34 -4.55
C LEU A 74 16.11 69.49 -3.42
N GLU A 75 16.02 68.18 -3.67
CA GLU A 75 15.80 67.18 -2.63
C GLU A 75 17.11 66.89 -1.86
N ASN A 76 17.00 66.12 -0.79
CA ASN A 76 18.14 65.74 0.01
C ASN A 76 19.16 64.96 -0.85
N PHE A 77 20.47 65.12 -0.57
CA PHE A 77 21.55 64.47 -1.27
C PHE A 77 21.75 64.93 -2.74
N GLN A 78 21.16 66.08 -3.11
CA GLN A 78 21.30 66.68 -4.43
C GLN A 78 22.17 67.91 -4.41
N GLU A 79 22.92 68.09 -5.49
CA GLU A 79 23.71 69.27 -5.76
C GLU A 79 23.48 69.68 -7.22
N VAL A 80 23.42 70.95 -7.50
CA VAL A 80 23.30 71.48 -8.86
C VAL A 80 24.45 72.42 -9.17
N LEU A 81 24.95 72.28 -10.36
CA LEU A 81 25.96 73.18 -10.95
C LEU A 81 25.31 73.77 -12.22
N ILE A 82 25.43 75.08 -12.36
CA ILE A 82 24.94 75.82 -13.52
C ILE A 82 26.11 76.38 -14.27
N TYR A 83 26.19 76.16 -15.60
CA TYR A 83 27.23 76.61 -16.49
C TYR A 83 26.66 77.47 -17.59
N ASP A 84 27.47 78.47 -18.01
CA ASP A 84 27.14 79.25 -19.21
C ASP A 84 27.34 78.42 -20.50
N HIS A 85 26.97 79.00 -21.66
CA HIS A 85 27.13 78.37 -22.96
C HIS A 85 28.60 78.06 -23.34
N ASN A 86 29.55 78.70 -22.68
CA ASN A 86 31.00 78.47 -22.86
C ASN A 86 31.56 77.42 -21.89
N GLY A 87 30.71 76.85 -20.96
CA GLY A 87 31.15 75.89 -19.99
C GLY A 87 31.80 76.51 -18.73
N LYS A 88 31.65 77.82 -18.53
CA LYS A 88 32.12 78.47 -17.30
C LYS A 88 31.07 78.29 -16.21
N LYS A 89 31.48 77.78 -15.06
CA LYS A 89 30.60 77.60 -13.91
C LYS A 89 30.13 78.96 -13.40
N LEU A 90 28.81 79.16 -13.37
CA LEU A 90 28.18 80.40 -12.91
C LEU A 90 27.70 80.24 -11.47
N PHE A 91 27.14 79.07 -11.13
CA PHE A 91 26.47 78.84 -9.86
C PHE A 91 26.64 77.43 -9.36
N GLN A 92 26.65 77.23 -8.10
CA GLN A 92 26.67 75.96 -7.45
C GLN A 92 25.94 76.03 -6.09
N THR A 93 25.02 75.14 -5.86
CA THR A 93 24.35 75.00 -4.59
C THR A 93 24.04 73.52 -4.33
N ALA A 94 23.95 73.17 -3.07
CA ALA A 94 23.69 71.82 -2.64
C ALA A 94 22.66 71.87 -1.51
N ASN A 95 21.84 70.85 -1.47
CA ASN A 95 20.93 70.65 -0.32
C ASN A 95 21.67 69.87 0.81
N ASN A 96 21.05 69.76 1.98
CA ASN A 96 21.58 69.06 3.14
C ASN A 96 22.07 67.65 2.80
N ASN A 97 23.23 67.28 3.33
CA ASN A 97 23.89 65.99 3.11
C ASN A 97 24.39 65.69 1.67
N ALA A 98 24.45 66.71 0.79
CA ALA A 98 25.09 66.54 -0.50
C ALA A 98 26.58 66.28 -0.32
N THR A 99 27.07 65.18 -0.91
CA THR A 99 28.53 64.98 -1.05
C THR A 99 29.00 65.78 -2.21
N HIS A 100 29.89 66.77 -1.98
CA HIS A 100 30.41 67.65 -3.02
C HIS A 100 31.19 66.88 -4.09
N PHE A 101 30.46 66.36 -5.07
CA PHE A 101 31.05 65.66 -6.23
C PHE A 101 30.95 66.52 -7.47
N TYR A 102 32.10 66.84 -8.04
CA TYR A 102 32.17 67.60 -9.25
C TYR A 102 32.49 66.73 -10.48
N PRO A 103 31.48 66.37 -11.31
CA PRO A 103 31.69 65.53 -12.48
C PRO A 103 32.29 66.31 -13.60
N GLY A 104 33.26 66.91 -13.68
CA GLY A 104 33.84 67.72 -14.78
C GLY A 104 32.80 67.91 -15.90
N PHE A 105 32.51 69.17 -16.22
CA PHE A 105 31.57 69.49 -17.29
C PHE A 105 32.21 69.21 -18.66
N ASP A 106 31.60 68.35 -19.47
CA ASP A 106 32.01 68.05 -20.85
C ASP A 106 30.89 68.50 -21.82
N LYS A 107 31.14 69.57 -22.57
CA LYS A 107 30.21 70.16 -23.55
C LYS A 107 29.83 69.16 -24.67
N ASN A 108 30.71 68.20 -25.00
CA ASN A 108 30.53 67.25 -26.10
C ASN A 108 29.82 65.95 -25.60
N ASN A 109 29.54 65.81 -24.33
CA ASN A 109 28.81 64.64 -23.80
C ASN A 109 27.31 64.85 -23.92
N HIS A 110 26.67 64.12 -24.84
CA HIS A 110 25.22 64.18 -25.11
C HIS A 110 24.37 63.28 -24.25
N ASP A 111 24.96 62.48 -23.28
CA ASP A 111 24.21 61.66 -22.41
C ASP A 111 23.50 62.51 -21.36
N ARG A 112 22.17 62.56 -21.46
CA ARG A 112 21.32 63.32 -20.53
C ARG A 112 21.42 62.77 -19.08
N ILE A 113 21.58 61.45 -18.93
CA ILE A 113 21.66 60.74 -17.65
C ILE A 113 22.90 59.86 -17.63
N LYS A 114 23.76 60.00 -16.64
CA LYS A 114 24.94 59.18 -16.45
C LYS A 114 25.08 58.75 -15.00
N ILE A 115 25.34 57.45 -14.79
CA ILE A 115 25.72 56.99 -13.46
C ILE A 115 27.24 56.98 -13.35
N MET A 116 27.76 57.67 -12.34
CA MET A 116 29.21 57.79 -12.10
C MET A 116 29.50 57.26 -10.68
N SER A 117 30.57 56.47 -10.57
CA SER A 117 31.05 55.96 -9.26
C SER A 117 32.35 56.67 -8.89
N ARG A 118 32.43 57.15 -7.63
CA ARG A 118 33.65 57.78 -7.09
C ARG A 118 33.77 57.48 -5.61
N ASN A 119 34.97 57.04 -5.20
CA ASN A 119 35.23 56.65 -3.79
C ASN A 119 34.31 55.59 -3.21
N GLY A 120 33.72 54.74 -4.07
CA GLY A 120 32.78 53.70 -3.63
C GLY A 120 31.34 54.17 -3.45
N GLU A 121 31.04 55.42 -3.80
CA GLU A 121 29.69 55.99 -3.86
C GLU A 121 29.25 56.19 -5.31
N ASP A 122 28.00 55.89 -5.59
CA ASP A 122 27.38 56.03 -6.88
C ASP A 122 26.52 57.30 -6.94
N TYR A 123 26.61 58.01 -8.08
CA TYR A 123 25.90 59.25 -8.31
C TYR A 123 25.15 59.18 -9.63
N ILE A 124 23.94 59.71 -9.67
CA ILE A 124 23.21 60.02 -10.89
C ILE A 124 23.58 61.45 -11.28
N VAL A 125 24.12 61.63 -12.45
CA VAL A 125 24.43 62.94 -13.02
C VAL A 125 23.49 63.19 -14.19
N LEU A 126 22.60 64.20 -14.02
CA LEU A 126 21.72 64.66 -15.09
C LEU A 126 22.29 65.97 -15.66
N THR A 127 22.49 65.98 -16.96
CA THR A 127 22.89 67.16 -17.67
C THR A 127 21.73 67.60 -18.58
N GLU A 128 21.29 68.83 -18.41
CA GLU A 128 20.17 69.35 -19.17
C GLU A 128 20.57 70.72 -19.76
N THR A 129 20.29 70.92 -21.06
CA THR A 129 20.49 72.20 -21.71
C THR A 129 19.30 73.07 -21.45
N VAL A 130 19.54 74.26 -20.90
CA VAL A 130 18.49 75.27 -20.66
C VAL A 130 18.72 76.43 -21.68
N ASP A 131 17.71 76.58 -22.55
CA ASP A 131 17.73 77.59 -23.61
C ASP A 131 16.43 78.44 -23.46
N THR A 132 16.49 79.50 -22.69
CA THR A 132 15.36 80.35 -22.36
C THR A 132 15.73 81.81 -22.74
N PRO A 133 14.77 82.72 -22.90
CA PRO A 133 15.03 84.11 -23.15
C PRO A 133 15.92 84.82 -22.11
N SER A 134 15.95 84.28 -20.89
CA SER A 134 16.65 84.81 -19.72
C SER A 134 17.97 84.12 -19.41
N PHE A 135 18.20 82.90 -19.99
CA PHE A 135 19.38 82.14 -19.70
C PHE A 135 19.67 81.10 -20.80
N HIS A 136 20.93 81.05 -21.29
CA HIS A 136 21.46 80.07 -22.21
C HIS A 136 22.65 79.38 -21.59
N GLY A 137 22.48 78.08 -21.27
CA GLY A 137 23.54 77.33 -20.61
C GLY A 137 23.16 75.90 -20.29
N TYR A 138 23.82 75.34 -19.32
CA TYR A 138 23.63 73.94 -18.91
C TYR A 138 23.39 73.85 -17.40
N THR A 139 22.52 72.96 -17.01
CA THR A 139 22.36 72.54 -15.62
C THR A 139 22.89 71.13 -15.46
N VAL A 140 23.68 70.91 -14.41
CA VAL A 140 24.19 69.58 -14.04
C VAL A 140 23.74 69.29 -12.65
N LEU A 141 22.75 68.40 -12.54
CA LEU A 141 22.25 67.91 -11.25
C LEU A 141 23.02 66.66 -10.89
N VAL A 142 23.57 66.62 -9.68
CA VAL A 142 24.27 65.47 -9.10
C VAL A 142 23.44 64.98 -7.94
N HIS A 143 22.94 63.75 -8.03
CA HIS A 143 22.16 63.07 -7.01
C HIS A 143 22.94 61.89 -6.45
N SER A 144 23.23 61.89 -5.13
CA SER A 144 23.96 60.81 -4.49
C SER A 144 23.06 59.62 -4.20
N LEU A 145 23.49 58.42 -4.65
CA LEU A 145 22.81 57.16 -4.35
C LEU A 145 23.16 56.56 -2.98
N GLN A 146 23.77 57.34 -2.07
CA GLN A 146 24.19 56.88 -0.74
C GLN A 146 23.00 56.34 0.06
N LYS A 147 21.83 57.05 0.06
CA LYS A 147 20.60 56.64 0.71
C LYS A 147 20.08 55.34 0.11
N PHE A 148 20.05 55.23 -1.21
CA PHE A 148 19.70 54.01 -1.93
C PHE A 148 20.58 52.82 -1.52
N ASN A 149 21.91 52.98 -1.55
CA ASN A 149 22.86 51.92 -1.21
C ASN A 149 22.68 51.48 0.26
N ASN A 150 22.47 52.40 1.19
CA ASN A 150 22.21 52.11 2.60
C ASN A 150 20.89 51.35 2.80
N THR A 151 19.85 51.75 2.06
CA THR A 151 18.54 51.09 2.10
C THR A 151 18.66 49.66 1.54
N VAL A 152 19.30 49.50 0.39
CA VAL A 152 19.54 48.20 -0.23
C VAL A 152 20.40 47.30 0.71
N GLY A 153 21.46 47.88 1.31
CA GLY A 153 22.25 47.18 2.31
C GLY A 153 21.44 46.67 3.50
N SER A 154 20.54 47.51 4.03
CA SER A 154 19.63 47.13 5.12
C SER A 154 18.68 46.02 4.70
N ILE A 155 18.14 46.04 3.48
CA ILE A 155 17.30 44.98 2.92
C ILE A 155 18.05 43.64 2.87
N TYR A 156 19.32 43.63 2.43
CA TYR A 156 20.13 42.40 2.45
C TYR A 156 20.32 41.83 3.83
N VAL A 157 20.60 42.67 4.85
CA VAL A 157 20.76 42.21 6.23
C VAL A 157 19.46 41.63 6.76
N VAL A 158 18.33 42.30 6.56
CA VAL A 158 17.00 41.83 6.99
C VAL A 158 16.67 40.50 6.32
N ALA A 159 16.88 40.38 4.98
CA ALA A 159 16.64 39.15 4.22
C ALA A 159 17.50 37.99 4.75
N LEU A 160 18.78 38.24 5.04
CA LEU A 160 19.70 37.24 5.60
C LEU A 160 19.19 36.73 6.97
N VAL A 161 18.85 37.63 7.87
CA VAL A 161 18.32 37.30 9.21
C VAL A 161 17.02 36.51 9.07
N PHE A 162 16.12 36.95 8.19
CA PHE A 162 14.89 36.25 7.91
C PHE A 162 15.12 34.81 7.39
N CYS A 163 16.03 34.62 6.43
CA CYS A 163 16.40 33.30 5.92
C CYS A 163 16.93 32.37 7.00
N ILE A 164 17.77 32.88 7.91
CA ILE A 164 18.32 32.08 9.02
C ILE A 164 17.19 31.65 9.98
N ILE A 165 16.36 32.59 10.42
CA ILE A 165 15.26 32.30 11.33
C ILE A 165 14.26 31.31 10.70
N ALA A 166 13.85 31.56 9.46
CA ALA A 166 12.92 30.68 8.74
C ALA A 166 13.50 29.26 8.58
N THR A 167 14.78 29.13 8.30
CA THR A 167 15.46 27.83 8.20
C THR A 167 15.44 27.07 9.53
N ILE A 168 15.74 27.74 10.64
CA ILE A 168 15.72 27.13 11.97
C ILE A 168 14.31 26.66 12.32
N ILE A 169 13.29 27.49 12.10
CA ILE A 169 11.88 27.15 12.36
C ILE A 169 11.48 25.94 11.50
N THR A 170 11.80 25.97 10.21
CA THR A 170 11.47 24.88 9.29
C THR A 170 12.16 23.58 9.68
N ALA A 171 13.42 23.62 10.09
CA ALA A 171 14.14 22.45 10.58
C ALA A 171 13.47 21.85 11.83
N GLY A 172 13.03 22.69 12.78
CA GLY A 172 12.29 22.27 13.95
C GLY A 172 10.96 21.60 13.62
N ILE A 173 10.15 22.21 12.78
CA ILE A 173 8.88 21.66 12.32
C ILE A 173 9.11 20.35 11.59
N SER A 174 10.04 20.30 10.63
CA SER A 174 10.38 19.08 9.87
C SER A 174 10.84 17.93 10.79
N TYR A 175 11.59 18.24 11.86
CA TYR A 175 12.00 17.24 12.85
C TYR A 175 10.81 16.64 13.58
N ILE A 176 9.85 17.47 14.02
CA ILE A 176 8.64 17.03 14.73
C ILE A 176 7.78 16.13 13.82
N PHE A 177 7.43 16.61 12.61
CA PHE A 177 6.65 15.84 11.64
C PHE A 177 7.30 14.52 11.24
N SER A 178 8.59 14.56 10.88
CA SER A 178 9.34 13.35 10.53
C SER A 178 9.38 12.34 11.69
N SER A 179 9.42 12.82 12.93
CA SER A 179 9.37 11.96 14.11
C SER A 179 7.99 11.31 14.31
N GLN A 180 6.92 12.08 14.14
CA GLN A 180 5.54 11.59 14.32
C GLN A 180 5.19 10.51 13.30
N ILE A 181 5.57 10.69 12.03
CA ILE A 181 5.29 9.71 10.96
C ILE A 181 6.19 8.48 11.09
N THR A 182 7.46 8.65 11.42
CA THR A 182 8.42 7.53 11.38
C THR A 182 8.37 6.66 12.64
N LYS A 183 8.01 7.22 13.80
CA LYS A 183 8.00 6.50 15.09
C LYS A 183 7.04 5.30 15.10
N PRO A 184 5.77 5.41 14.65
CA PRO A 184 4.85 4.26 14.59
C PRO A 184 5.38 3.14 13.70
N ILE A 185 5.91 3.46 12.51
CA ILE A 185 6.44 2.47 11.55
C ILE A 185 7.64 1.71 12.13
N VAL A 186 8.56 2.41 12.81
CA VAL A 186 9.71 1.76 13.46
C VAL A 186 9.25 0.88 14.63
N THR A 187 8.27 1.34 15.42
CA THR A 187 7.74 0.56 16.54
C THR A 187 7.05 -0.71 16.03
N MET A 188 6.25 -0.60 14.97
CA MET A 188 5.63 -1.74 14.30
C MET A 188 6.68 -2.73 13.79
N SER A 189 7.71 -2.26 13.09
CA SER A 189 8.81 -3.10 12.60
C SER A 189 9.52 -3.85 13.73
N ASN A 190 9.79 -3.18 14.86
CA ASN A 190 10.43 -3.81 16.02
C ASN A 190 9.52 -4.87 16.67
N LYS A 191 8.23 -4.60 16.78
CA LYS A 191 7.25 -5.57 17.30
C LYS A 191 7.07 -6.77 16.37
N MET A 192 7.07 -6.57 15.04
CA MET A 192 7.08 -7.67 14.07
C MET A 192 8.31 -8.58 14.25
N ILE A 193 9.49 -8.00 14.49
CA ILE A 193 10.71 -8.78 14.78
C ILE A 193 10.57 -9.56 16.09
N GLN A 194 9.91 -8.99 17.09
CA GLN A 194 9.64 -9.64 18.37
C GLN A 194 8.64 -10.79 18.21
N ILE A 195 7.54 -10.60 17.50
CA ILE A 195 6.55 -11.64 17.19
C ILE A 195 7.23 -12.83 16.48
N ARG A 196 8.15 -12.58 15.55
CA ARG A 196 8.91 -13.64 14.87
C ARG A 196 9.74 -14.49 15.85
N ARG A 197 10.18 -13.94 16.99
CA ARG A 197 10.98 -14.66 18.01
C ARG A 197 10.10 -15.37 19.05
N ASP A 198 9.04 -14.70 19.48
CA ASP A 198 8.21 -15.10 20.62
C ASP A 198 6.98 -15.93 20.20
N GLY A 199 6.70 -16.08 18.89
CA GLY A 199 5.51 -16.73 18.34
C GLY A 199 4.35 -15.76 18.07
N PHE A 200 3.30 -16.26 17.39
CA PHE A 200 2.23 -15.45 16.78
C PHE A 200 1.16 -14.93 17.77
N GLN A 201 1.25 -15.25 19.07
CA GLN A 201 0.19 -15.02 20.06
C GLN A 201 -0.01 -13.58 20.55
N LYS A 202 0.77 -12.61 20.08
CA LYS A 202 0.65 -11.22 20.55
C LYS A 202 0.11 -10.31 19.46
N LYS A 203 -1.07 -9.76 19.67
CA LYS A 203 -1.61 -8.67 18.86
C LYS A 203 -0.74 -7.41 18.98
N LEU A 204 -0.69 -6.66 17.90
CA LEU A 204 -0.01 -5.38 17.84
C LEU A 204 -0.96 -4.32 18.41
N GLU A 205 -0.89 -4.06 19.71
CA GLU A 205 -1.65 -3.00 20.37
C GLU A 205 -0.89 -1.68 20.22
N LEU A 206 -1.16 -0.95 19.15
CA LEU A 206 -0.67 0.39 18.87
C LEU A 206 -1.84 1.20 18.34
N THR A 207 -2.16 2.28 19.00
CA THR A 207 -3.06 3.32 18.48
C THR A 207 -2.21 4.49 18.02
N THR A 208 -2.44 4.96 16.82
CA THR A 208 -1.78 6.13 16.26
C THR A 208 -2.83 7.21 15.97
N ASN A 209 -2.41 8.44 15.70
CA ASN A 209 -3.33 9.52 15.34
C ASN A 209 -3.56 9.59 13.81
N TYR A 210 -3.21 8.52 13.08
CA TYR A 210 -3.27 8.47 11.61
C TYR A 210 -4.02 7.24 11.17
N GLU A 211 -5.13 7.46 10.45
CA GLU A 211 -6.03 6.41 9.95
C GLU A 211 -5.28 5.37 9.09
N GLU A 212 -4.35 5.82 8.24
CA GLU A 212 -3.57 4.94 7.38
C GLU A 212 -2.67 3.99 8.17
N THR A 213 -2.16 4.47 9.30
CA THR A 213 -1.30 3.65 10.17
C THR A 213 -2.14 2.67 11.00
N ASP A 214 -3.31 3.07 11.45
CA ASP A 214 -4.22 2.21 12.20
C ASP A 214 -4.78 1.12 11.29
N ASN A 215 -5.19 1.42 10.05
CA ASN A 215 -5.60 0.45 9.03
C ASN A 215 -4.49 -0.58 8.73
N LEU A 216 -3.24 -0.14 8.69
CA LEU A 216 -2.09 -1.02 8.47
C LEU A 216 -1.84 -1.95 9.67
N ILE A 217 -2.08 -1.48 10.90
CA ILE A 217 -2.00 -2.29 12.11
C ILE A 217 -3.11 -3.34 12.12
N ASP A 218 -4.34 -2.96 11.78
CA ASP A 218 -5.49 -3.86 11.74
C ASP A 218 -5.28 -4.94 10.67
N THR A 219 -4.90 -4.56 9.46
CA THR A 219 -4.57 -5.51 8.38
C THR A 219 -3.46 -6.49 8.79
N PHE A 220 -2.44 -6.01 9.49
CA PHE A 220 -1.38 -6.87 10.01
C PHE A 220 -1.90 -7.84 11.08
N ASN A 221 -2.73 -7.37 12.02
CA ASN A 221 -3.32 -8.21 13.04
C ASN A 221 -4.22 -9.30 12.44
N ASP A 222 -5.04 -8.95 11.45
CA ASP A 222 -5.89 -9.90 10.74
C ASP A 222 -5.06 -10.97 10.02
N MET A 223 -3.99 -10.56 9.33
CA MET A 223 -3.05 -11.51 8.70
C MET A 223 -2.38 -12.43 9.74
N MET A 224 -2.00 -11.90 10.90
CA MET A 224 -1.40 -12.70 11.97
C MET A 224 -2.39 -13.71 12.55
N LEU A 225 -3.67 -13.33 12.72
CA LEU A 225 -4.72 -14.25 13.13
C LEU A 225 -4.91 -15.38 12.13
N GLN A 226 -4.96 -15.09 10.84
CA GLN A 226 -5.07 -16.12 9.79
C GLN A 226 -3.87 -17.07 9.79
N ILE A 227 -2.65 -16.56 9.99
CA ILE A 227 -1.44 -17.37 10.07
C ILE A 227 -1.48 -18.28 11.32
N GLU A 228 -1.86 -17.74 12.48
CA GLU A 228 -1.99 -18.50 13.74
C GLU A 228 -3.02 -19.63 13.58
N GLU A 229 -4.17 -19.31 13.02
CA GLU A 229 -5.24 -20.27 12.78
C GLU A 229 -4.78 -21.38 11.80
N SER A 230 -4.14 -21.00 10.69
CA SER A 230 -3.57 -21.97 9.74
C SER A 230 -2.49 -22.85 10.38
N PHE A 231 -1.62 -22.26 11.20
CA PHE A 231 -0.56 -23.01 11.90
C PHE A 231 -1.15 -23.99 12.93
N ASN A 232 -2.17 -23.57 13.68
CA ASN A 232 -2.86 -24.44 14.65
C ASN A 232 -3.58 -25.59 13.94
N GLN A 233 -4.25 -25.31 12.82
CA GLN A 233 -4.87 -26.35 11.98
C GLN A 233 -3.84 -27.34 11.44
N GLN A 234 -2.68 -26.85 10.98
CA GLN A 234 -1.60 -27.71 10.49
C GLN A 234 -1.01 -28.57 11.63
N ARG A 235 -0.80 -27.98 12.80
CA ARG A 235 -0.31 -28.70 13.97
C ARG A 235 -1.28 -29.82 14.40
N GLN A 236 -2.57 -29.47 14.49
CA GLN A 236 -3.63 -30.44 14.81
C GLN A 236 -3.68 -31.57 13.79
N PHE A 237 -3.57 -31.24 12.49
CA PHE A 237 -3.52 -32.24 11.43
C PHE A 237 -2.36 -33.24 11.60
N VAL A 238 -1.15 -32.77 11.90
CA VAL A 238 0.02 -33.65 12.14
C VAL A 238 -0.17 -34.49 13.38
N GLU A 239 -0.74 -33.93 14.45
CA GLU A 239 -1.01 -34.68 15.69
C GLU A 239 -2.04 -35.79 15.49
N ASP A 240 -3.17 -35.45 14.83
CA ASP A 240 -4.24 -36.41 14.54
C ASP A 240 -3.76 -37.53 13.57
N ALA A 241 -3.03 -37.17 12.51
CA ALA A 241 -2.43 -38.12 11.57
C ALA A 241 -1.48 -39.10 12.32
N SER A 242 -0.66 -38.56 13.24
CA SER A 242 0.24 -39.39 14.05
C SER A 242 -0.49 -40.35 14.95
N HIS A 243 -1.61 -39.94 15.54
CA HIS A 243 -2.45 -40.78 16.36
C HIS A 243 -3.15 -41.89 15.54
N GLU A 244 -3.71 -41.55 14.39
CA GLU A 244 -4.40 -42.49 13.51
C GLU A 244 -3.45 -43.50 12.83
N LEU A 245 -2.18 -43.16 12.61
CA LEU A 245 -1.15 -44.06 12.13
C LEU A 245 -0.61 -44.98 13.24
N ARG A 246 -0.51 -44.52 14.49
CA ARG A 246 0.08 -45.28 15.60
C ARG A 246 -0.77 -46.51 15.95
N THR A 247 -2.06 -46.36 15.94
CA THR A 247 -2.99 -47.44 16.34
C THR A 247 -2.87 -48.70 15.47
N PRO A 248 -2.99 -48.63 14.12
CA PRO A 248 -2.85 -49.81 13.27
C PRO A 248 -1.44 -50.40 13.32
N LEU A 249 -0.39 -49.56 13.44
CA LEU A 249 0.98 -50.04 13.63
C LEU A 249 1.15 -50.87 14.90
N GLN A 250 0.53 -50.48 16.00
CA GLN A 250 0.53 -51.25 17.25
C GLN A 250 -0.21 -52.57 17.11
N ILE A 251 -1.33 -52.60 16.36
CA ILE A 251 -2.06 -53.85 16.09
C ILE A 251 -1.18 -54.80 15.25
N ILE A 252 -0.59 -54.32 14.15
CA ILE A 252 0.32 -55.13 13.33
C ILE A 252 1.47 -55.66 14.18
N GLN A 253 2.09 -54.82 14.99
CA GLN A 253 3.20 -55.25 15.86
C GLN A 253 2.75 -56.34 16.87
N GLY A 254 1.57 -56.19 17.43
CA GLY A 254 0.98 -57.16 18.33
C GLY A 254 0.79 -58.54 17.65
N HIS A 255 0.18 -58.53 16.47
CA HIS A 255 -0.06 -59.77 15.70
C HIS A 255 1.22 -60.42 15.18
N LEU A 256 2.22 -59.62 14.75
CA LEU A 256 3.54 -60.17 14.41
C LEU A 256 4.23 -60.80 15.62
N ASN A 257 4.09 -60.23 16.81
CA ASN A 257 4.60 -60.85 18.03
C ASN A 257 3.84 -62.19 18.39
N LEU A 258 2.54 -62.25 18.11
CA LEU A 258 1.77 -63.50 18.27
C LEU A 258 2.24 -64.58 17.29
N ILE A 259 2.49 -64.21 16.00
CA ILE A 259 3.04 -65.09 14.99
C ILE A 259 4.41 -65.60 15.44
N GLN A 260 5.28 -64.75 15.93
CA GLN A 260 6.62 -65.12 16.39
C GLN A 260 6.58 -66.12 17.55
N ARG A 261 5.66 -65.97 18.48
CA ARG A 261 5.55 -66.83 19.68
C ARG A 261 4.82 -68.15 19.44
N TRP A 262 3.75 -68.10 18.66
CA TRP A 262 2.79 -69.22 18.58
C TRP A 262 2.57 -69.71 17.13
N GLY A 263 2.84 -68.92 16.10
CA GLY A 263 2.50 -69.23 14.71
C GLY A 263 3.08 -70.57 14.19
N LYS A 264 4.24 -71.04 14.72
CA LYS A 264 4.79 -72.35 14.38
C LYS A 264 4.03 -73.53 15.05
N LYS A 265 3.28 -73.26 16.10
CA LYS A 265 2.59 -74.27 16.92
C LYS A 265 1.09 -74.32 16.63
N ASP A 266 0.54 -73.19 16.18
CA ASP A 266 -0.89 -73.04 15.93
C ASP A 266 -1.13 -72.35 14.58
N PRO A 267 -1.49 -73.13 13.53
CA PRO A 267 -1.76 -72.55 12.19
C PRO A 267 -2.93 -71.57 12.17
N ALA A 268 -3.92 -71.72 13.06
CA ALA A 268 -5.07 -70.78 13.12
C ALA A 268 -4.62 -69.41 13.60
N VAL A 269 -3.77 -69.34 14.63
CA VAL A 269 -3.17 -68.09 15.10
C VAL A 269 -2.31 -67.42 14.03
N LEU A 270 -1.59 -68.21 13.22
CA LEU A 270 -0.81 -67.70 12.12
C LEU A 270 -1.68 -67.06 11.05
N GLU A 271 -2.72 -67.76 10.58
CA GLU A 271 -3.63 -67.29 9.54
C GLU A 271 -4.41 -66.06 9.96
N GLU A 272 -5.01 -66.08 11.16
CA GLU A 272 -5.75 -64.92 11.71
C GLU A 272 -4.84 -63.71 11.86
N SER A 273 -3.67 -63.85 12.45
CA SER A 273 -2.74 -62.74 12.68
C SER A 273 -2.18 -62.16 11.38
N LEU A 274 -1.93 -63.01 10.35
CA LEU A 274 -1.52 -62.54 9.01
C LEU A 274 -2.65 -61.73 8.36
N ASN A 275 -3.90 -62.24 8.40
CA ASN A 275 -5.05 -61.53 7.82
C ASN A 275 -5.27 -60.18 8.47
N ILE A 276 -5.27 -60.08 9.80
CA ILE A 276 -5.41 -58.81 10.52
C ILE A 276 -4.27 -57.86 10.18
N SER A 277 -3.02 -58.35 10.07
CA SER A 277 -1.87 -57.51 9.71
C SER A 277 -1.99 -56.94 8.28
N ILE A 278 -2.50 -57.78 7.35
CA ILE A 278 -2.71 -57.34 5.95
C ILE A 278 -3.85 -56.27 5.89
N GLU A 279 -4.96 -56.51 6.63
CA GLU A 279 -6.06 -55.56 6.70
C GLU A 279 -5.61 -54.18 7.26
N GLU A 280 -4.87 -54.18 8.36
CA GLU A 280 -4.33 -52.95 8.94
C GLU A 280 -3.29 -52.26 8.05
N MET A 281 -2.46 -53.02 7.28
CA MET A 281 -1.54 -52.46 6.29
C MET A 281 -2.31 -51.75 5.17
N ASN A 282 -3.37 -52.36 4.63
CA ASN A 282 -4.21 -51.75 3.60
C ASN A 282 -4.90 -50.50 4.14
N ARG A 283 -5.31 -50.50 5.42
CA ARG A 283 -5.86 -49.34 6.09
C ARG A 283 -4.86 -48.19 6.19
N ILE A 284 -3.59 -48.46 6.55
CA ILE A 284 -2.52 -47.47 6.59
C ILE A 284 -2.29 -46.89 5.22
N THR A 285 -2.21 -47.76 4.18
CA THR A 285 -1.99 -47.32 2.79
C THR A 285 -3.08 -46.31 2.35
N LYS A 286 -4.37 -46.67 2.60
CA LYS A 286 -5.49 -45.77 2.29
C LYS A 286 -5.40 -44.45 3.06
N LEU A 287 -5.07 -44.49 4.37
CA LEU A 287 -4.88 -43.30 5.19
C LEU A 287 -3.80 -42.38 4.65
N VAL A 288 -2.63 -42.94 4.22
CA VAL A 288 -1.53 -42.17 3.65
C VAL A 288 -1.97 -41.50 2.32
N GLU A 289 -2.69 -42.22 1.46
CA GLU A 289 -3.23 -41.65 0.22
C GLU A 289 -4.21 -40.49 0.49
N GLU A 290 -5.10 -40.63 1.47
CA GLU A 290 -6.04 -39.62 1.93
C GLU A 290 -5.30 -38.37 2.47
N LEU A 291 -4.22 -38.56 3.27
CA LEU A 291 -3.39 -37.49 3.80
C LEU A 291 -2.63 -36.75 2.69
N LEU A 292 -2.10 -37.48 1.69
CA LEU A 292 -1.43 -36.87 0.54
C LEU A 292 -2.37 -36.02 -0.31
N LEU A 293 -3.64 -36.46 -0.47
CA LEU A 293 -4.66 -35.64 -1.15
C LEU A 293 -4.98 -34.35 -0.40
N LEU A 294 -5.04 -34.40 0.92
CA LEU A 294 -5.27 -33.21 1.76
C LEU A 294 -4.05 -32.27 1.79
N SER A 295 -2.84 -32.82 1.73
CA SER A 295 -1.58 -32.06 1.76
C SER A 295 -1.24 -31.34 0.46
N LYS A 296 -1.70 -31.84 -0.70
CA LYS A 296 -1.44 -31.19 -2.00
C LYS A 296 -2.24 -29.89 -2.10
N ASP A 297 -1.59 -28.74 -1.98
CA ASP A 297 -2.18 -27.41 -2.20
C ASP A 297 -2.69 -27.19 -3.64
N ASN A 298 -2.30 -28.04 -4.56
CA ASN A 298 -2.48 -27.91 -5.99
C ASN A 298 -3.46 -28.95 -6.57
N VAL A 299 -4.64 -29.10 -5.99
CA VAL A 299 -5.76 -29.73 -6.73
C VAL A 299 -6.08 -28.94 -8.02
N THR A 300 -5.77 -27.63 -8.02
CA THR A 300 -5.93 -26.73 -9.17
C THR A 300 -4.85 -26.88 -10.26
N HIS A 301 -3.68 -27.47 -9.99
CA HIS A 301 -2.64 -27.65 -11.03
C HIS A 301 -2.90 -28.82 -12.01
N SER A 302 -3.95 -29.61 -11.80
CA SER A 302 -4.50 -30.52 -12.82
C SER A 302 -5.38 -29.81 -13.86
N ALA A 303 -5.32 -28.48 -13.99
CA ALA A 303 -6.12 -27.75 -15.00
C ALA A 303 -5.87 -28.27 -16.45
N ASN A 304 -4.71 -28.88 -16.72
CA ASN A 304 -4.41 -29.54 -18.00
C ASN A 304 -5.13 -30.88 -18.20
N GLU A 305 -5.81 -31.42 -17.17
CA GLU A 305 -6.51 -32.70 -17.19
C GLU A 305 -8.03 -32.51 -17.05
N HIS A 306 -8.52 -31.28 -17.09
CA HIS A 306 -9.96 -31.02 -17.07
C HIS A 306 -10.57 -31.37 -18.43
N GLU A 307 -11.63 -32.13 -18.38
CA GLU A 307 -12.41 -32.56 -19.55
C GLU A 307 -13.92 -32.36 -19.30
N PRO A 308 -14.76 -32.31 -20.33
CA PRO A 308 -16.21 -32.34 -20.15
C PRO A 308 -16.64 -33.71 -19.62
N VAL A 309 -17.06 -33.78 -18.37
CA VAL A 309 -17.56 -35.00 -17.72
C VAL A 309 -19.07 -34.99 -17.72
N ASP A 310 -19.70 -36.03 -18.26
CA ASP A 310 -21.14 -36.23 -18.17
C ASP A 310 -21.49 -36.87 -16.83
N ILE A 311 -22.04 -36.06 -15.92
CA ILE A 311 -22.39 -36.44 -14.55
C ILE A 311 -23.30 -37.66 -14.49
N ASN A 312 -24.31 -37.73 -15.39
CA ASN A 312 -25.27 -38.82 -15.39
C ASN A 312 -24.64 -40.15 -15.85
N ILE A 313 -23.72 -40.09 -16.80
CA ILE A 313 -22.98 -41.27 -17.27
C ILE A 313 -22.07 -41.80 -16.19
N GLU A 314 -21.30 -40.92 -15.52
CA GLU A 314 -20.40 -41.35 -14.44
C GLU A 314 -21.16 -41.94 -13.25
N ILE A 315 -22.27 -41.32 -12.83
CA ILE A 315 -23.12 -41.86 -11.78
C ILE A 315 -23.62 -43.26 -12.13
N ARG A 316 -24.16 -43.45 -13.34
CA ARG A 316 -24.65 -44.77 -13.79
C ARG A 316 -23.54 -45.81 -13.80
N THR A 317 -22.36 -45.43 -14.28
CA THR A 317 -21.20 -46.35 -14.36
C THR A 317 -20.76 -46.79 -12.98
N ARG A 318 -20.66 -45.88 -12.01
CA ARG A 318 -20.26 -46.21 -10.65
C ARG A 318 -21.31 -46.99 -9.90
N ILE A 319 -22.58 -46.63 -10.01
CA ILE A 319 -23.66 -47.38 -9.38
C ILE A 319 -23.71 -48.82 -9.91
N LYS A 320 -23.60 -49.04 -11.23
CA LYS A 320 -23.55 -50.40 -11.81
C LYS A 320 -22.40 -51.25 -11.24
N SER A 321 -21.23 -50.64 -11.02
CA SER A 321 -20.09 -51.34 -10.39
C SER A 321 -20.39 -51.69 -8.90
N LEU A 322 -21.04 -50.79 -8.17
CA LEU A 322 -21.38 -50.98 -6.77
C LEU A 322 -22.50 -52.04 -6.61
N GLU A 323 -23.49 -52.09 -7.49
CA GLU A 323 -24.52 -53.12 -7.55
C GLU A 323 -23.95 -54.53 -7.70
N GLN A 324 -22.87 -54.66 -8.49
CA GLN A 324 -22.17 -55.94 -8.67
C GLN A 324 -21.40 -56.37 -7.41
N LEU A 325 -20.79 -55.41 -6.70
CA LEU A 325 -20.00 -55.66 -5.50
C LEU A 325 -20.89 -55.83 -4.24
N HIS A 326 -22.05 -55.14 -4.21
CA HIS A 326 -22.96 -55.07 -3.09
C HIS A 326 -24.41 -55.37 -3.56
N PRO A 327 -24.72 -56.59 -3.96
CA PRO A 327 -26.05 -56.95 -4.53
C PRO A 327 -27.18 -56.86 -3.52
N ASP A 328 -26.86 -56.69 -2.26
CA ASP A 328 -27.81 -56.50 -1.13
C ASP A 328 -28.25 -55.03 -0.97
N TYR A 329 -27.64 -54.07 -1.69
CA TYR A 329 -28.06 -52.67 -1.69
C TYR A 329 -28.96 -52.37 -2.86
N ASN A 330 -29.99 -51.54 -2.61
CA ASN A 330 -30.90 -51.04 -3.66
C ASN A 330 -30.57 -49.58 -3.98
N PHE A 331 -30.10 -49.33 -5.19
CA PHE A 331 -29.79 -47.96 -5.69
C PHE A 331 -30.94 -47.43 -6.55
N GLU A 332 -31.57 -46.37 -6.07
CA GLU A 332 -32.66 -45.68 -6.76
C GLU A 332 -32.09 -44.46 -7.49
N LEU A 333 -32.12 -44.46 -8.85
CA LEU A 333 -31.59 -43.38 -9.69
C LEU A 333 -32.73 -42.52 -10.23
N ASN A 334 -32.75 -41.25 -9.84
CA ASN A 334 -33.62 -40.21 -10.38
C ASN A 334 -32.79 -39.11 -11.07
N LEU A 335 -32.26 -39.45 -12.24
CA LEU A 335 -31.34 -38.58 -12.95
C LEU A 335 -32.08 -37.68 -13.94
N SER A 336 -31.58 -36.42 -14.05
CA SER A 336 -32.12 -35.47 -15.01
C SER A 336 -32.13 -36.06 -16.44
N PRO A 337 -33.19 -35.82 -17.21
CA PRO A 337 -33.25 -36.27 -18.63
C PRO A 337 -32.30 -35.46 -19.50
N LYS A 338 -31.83 -34.31 -19.05
CA LYS A 338 -30.86 -33.47 -19.75
C LYS A 338 -29.46 -33.95 -19.48
N GLN A 339 -28.58 -33.86 -20.46
CA GLN A 339 -27.15 -34.06 -20.28
C GLN A 339 -26.60 -33.00 -19.34
N LEU A 340 -25.83 -33.44 -18.34
CA LEU A 340 -25.20 -32.58 -17.34
C LEU A 340 -23.71 -32.65 -17.53
N LEU A 341 -23.14 -31.68 -18.25
CA LEU A 341 -21.70 -31.57 -18.48
C LEU A 341 -21.07 -30.64 -17.43
N LEU A 342 -20.02 -31.12 -16.79
CA LEU A 342 -19.18 -30.37 -15.88
C LEU A 342 -17.72 -30.45 -16.35
N TYR A 343 -17.03 -29.31 -16.40
CA TYR A 343 -15.61 -29.26 -16.82
C TYR A 343 -14.72 -29.45 -15.60
N MET A 344 -14.24 -30.68 -15.41
CA MET A 344 -13.38 -31.04 -14.29
C MET A 344 -12.55 -32.31 -14.60
N ASN A 345 -11.63 -32.64 -13.70
CA ASN A 345 -10.93 -33.91 -13.80
C ASN A 345 -11.88 -35.07 -13.45
N ARG A 346 -12.02 -36.04 -14.36
CA ARG A 346 -12.92 -37.20 -14.20
C ARG A 346 -12.62 -38.01 -12.95
N HIS A 347 -11.34 -38.25 -12.64
CA HIS A 347 -10.94 -39.00 -11.43
C HIS A 347 -11.31 -38.28 -10.13
N GLN A 348 -11.24 -36.94 -10.12
CA GLN A 348 -11.68 -36.15 -8.97
C GLN A 348 -13.19 -36.26 -8.78
N PHE A 349 -13.97 -36.24 -9.86
CA PHE A 349 -15.42 -36.46 -9.79
C PHE A 349 -15.76 -37.87 -9.31
N GLU A 350 -15.12 -38.89 -9.85
CA GLU A 350 -15.27 -40.27 -9.41
C GLU A 350 -14.98 -40.42 -7.94
N GLN A 351 -13.88 -39.86 -7.44
CA GLN A 351 -13.49 -39.91 -6.04
C GLN A 351 -14.53 -39.19 -5.14
N LEU A 352 -14.98 -37.99 -5.57
CA LEU A 352 -16.01 -37.25 -4.87
C LEU A 352 -17.29 -38.08 -4.71
N LEU A 353 -17.76 -38.69 -5.80
CA LEU A 353 -18.94 -39.53 -5.82
C LEU A 353 -18.78 -40.75 -4.92
N LEU A 354 -17.65 -41.46 -4.99
CA LEU A 354 -17.38 -42.65 -4.18
C LEU A 354 -17.35 -42.34 -2.68
N ILE A 355 -16.82 -41.22 -2.25
CA ILE A 355 -16.79 -40.80 -0.85
C ILE A 355 -18.22 -40.78 -0.27
N PHE A 356 -19.18 -40.18 -1.02
CA PHE A 356 -20.57 -40.12 -0.53
C PHE A 356 -21.29 -41.43 -0.63
N LEU A 357 -21.08 -42.22 -1.69
CA LEU A 357 -21.69 -43.52 -1.85
C LEU A 357 -21.17 -44.51 -0.78
N ASP A 358 -19.85 -44.52 -0.52
CA ASP A 358 -19.25 -45.33 0.55
C ASP A 358 -19.82 -44.94 1.93
N ASN A 359 -19.95 -43.65 2.19
CA ASN A 359 -20.58 -43.18 3.44
C ASN A 359 -22.03 -43.62 3.53
N ALA A 360 -22.81 -43.46 2.47
CA ALA A 360 -24.22 -43.90 2.44
C ALA A 360 -24.38 -45.42 2.74
N MET A 361 -23.56 -46.25 2.09
CA MET A 361 -23.54 -47.71 2.33
C MET A 361 -23.12 -48.03 3.76
N LYS A 362 -22.08 -47.38 4.25
CA LYS A 362 -21.51 -47.61 5.59
C LYS A 362 -22.51 -47.33 6.72
N TYR A 363 -23.31 -46.26 6.56
CA TYR A 363 -24.22 -45.82 7.63
C TYR A 363 -25.68 -46.29 7.46
N ASP A 364 -26.08 -46.77 6.25
CA ASP A 364 -27.38 -47.41 6.02
C ASP A 364 -27.25 -48.97 5.92
N THR A 365 -26.91 -49.59 7.02
CA THR A 365 -26.77 -51.06 7.09
C THR A 365 -28.10 -51.78 7.25
N LYS A 366 -29.18 -51.08 7.60
CA LYS A 366 -30.50 -51.67 7.88
C LYS A 366 -31.42 -51.66 6.66
N ARG A 367 -31.63 -50.49 6.06
CA ARG A 367 -32.55 -50.33 4.92
C ARG A 367 -31.89 -50.65 3.60
N LYS A 368 -30.56 -50.46 3.54
CA LYS A 368 -29.72 -50.71 2.36
C LYS A 368 -30.30 -50.09 1.08
N LYS A 369 -30.85 -48.87 1.24
CA LYS A 369 -31.51 -48.16 0.15
C LYS A 369 -30.85 -46.78 0.00
N ILE A 370 -30.20 -46.56 -1.15
CA ILE A 370 -29.49 -45.31 -1.47
C ILE A 370 -30.17 -44.69 -2.68
N LYS A 371 -30.55 -43.42 -2.56
CA LYS A 371 -31.15 -42.65 -3.65
C LYS A 371 -30.19 -41.63 -4.18
N VAL A 372 -29.99 -41.59 -5.51
CA VAL A 372 -29.14 -40.59 -6.20
C VAL A 372 -30.02 -39.80 -7.15
N GLU A 373 -30.03 -38.49 -6.99
CA GLU A 373 -30.81 -37.57 -7.81
C GLU A 373 -29.92 -36.52 -8.45
N THR A 374 -30.20 -36.16 -9.72
CA THR A 374 -29.52 -35.07 -10.39
C THR A 374 -30.52 -34.07 -10.97
N GLN A 375 -30.22 -32.79 -10.84
CA GLN A 375 -31.09 -31.73 -11.35
C GLN A 375 -30.23 -30.57 -11.90
N LEU A 376 -30.75 -29.94 -12.98
CA LEU A 376 -30.22 -28.66 -13.45
C LEU A 376 -31.29 -27.58 -13.23
N ARG A 377 -30.98 -26.60 -12.41
CA ARG A 377 -31.85 -25.45 -12.13
C ARG A 377 -31.06 -24.16 -12.11
N ASN A 378 -31.45 -23.15 -12.88
CA ASN A 378 -30.80 -21.82 -12.88
C ASN A 378 -29.28 -21.87 -13.09
N LYS A 379 -28.78 -22.68 -14.03
CA LYS A 379 -27.35 -22.94 -14.29
C LYS A 379 -26.62 -23.69 -13.17
N LEU A 380 -27.33 -24.19 -12.17
CA LEU A 380 -26.73 -24.96 -11.08
C LEU A 380 -26.99 -26.44 -11.32
N ILE A 381 -25.93 -27.24 -11.42
CA ILE A 381 -25.96 -28.70 -11.42
C ILE A 381 -26.00 -29.13 -9.97
N THR A 382 -27.04 -29.83 -9.57
CA THR A 382 -27.24 -30.34 -8.23
C THR A 382 -27.25 -31.88 -8.24
N ILE A 383 -26.42 -32.49 -7.39
CA ILE A 383 -26.35 -33.92 -7.18
C ILE A 383 -26.75 -34.17 -5.73
N LYS A 384 -27.73 -35.00 -5.50
CA LYS A 384 -28.17 -35.40 -4.14
C LYS A 384 -27.97 -36.89 -3.94
N ILE A 385 -27.36 -37.25 -2.82
CA ILE A 385 -27.19 -38.65 -2.37
C ILE A 385 -27.85 -38.76 -1.05
N THR A 386 -28.90 -39.59 -0.98
CA THR A 386 -29.69 -39.80 0.24
C THR A 386 -29.59 -41.25 0.71
N ASP A 387 -29.24 -41.45 1.96
CA ASP A 387 -29.32 -42.71 2.70
C ASP A 387 -30.39 -42.61 3.77
N HIS A 388 -30.78 -43.78 4.26
CA HIS A 388 -31.80 -43.92 5.32
C HIS A 388 -31.17 -44.57 6.56
N GLY A 389 -29.92 -44.22 6.84
CA GLY A 389 -29.16 -44.76 7.94
C GLY A 389 -29.45 -44.12 9.31
N GLN A 390 -28.40 -44.03 10.11
CA GLN A 390 -28.50 -43.51 11.47
C GLN A 390 -28.74 -42.01 11.59
N GLY A 391 -28.54 -41.27 10.50
CA GLY A 391 -28.61 -39.80 10.50
C GLY A 391 -27.50 -39.13 11.29
N ILE A 392 -27.47 -37.80 11.26
CA ILE A 392 -26.47 -36.94 11.88
C ILE A 392 -27.18 -35.93 12.80
N PRO A 393 -26.83 -35.85 14.10
CA PRO A 393 -27.36 -34.84 14.99
C PRO A 393 -27.07 -33.42 14.49
N LYS A 394 -28.01 -32.49 14.67
CA LYS A 394 -27.85 -31.10 14.23
C LYS A 394 -26.58 -30.42 14.75
N ALA A 395 -26.19 -30.72 15.98
CA ALA A 395 -25.00 -30.19 16.61
C ALA A 395 -23.69 -30.63 15.92
N ASP A 396 -23.71 -31.78 15.24
CA ASP A 396 -22.54 -32.34 14.58
C ASP A 396 -22.45 -31.96 13.09
N GLN A 397 -23.58 -31.55 12.47
CA GLN A 397 -23.64 -31.28 11.02
C GLN A 397 -22.70 -30.19 10.54
N GLU A 398 -22.34 -29.25 11.39
CA GLU A 398 -21.37 -28.21 11.11
C GLU A 398 -19.92 -28.75 11.08
N PHE A 399 -19.64 -29.79 11.86
CA PHE A 399 -18.27 -30.30 12.06
C PHE A 399 -17.93 -31.53 11.23
N ILE A 400 -18.89 -32.16 10.52
CA ILE A 400 -18.65 -33.41 9.79
C ILE A 400 -17.68 -33.27 8.64
N PHE A 401 -17.40 -32.05 8.16
CA PHE A 401 -16.40 -31.73 7.13
C PHE A 401 -15.02 -31.46 7.73
N ASP A 402 -14.89 -31.33 9.05
CA ASP A 402 -13.61 -31.18 9.71
C ASP A 402 -12.79 -32.47 9.59
N ARG A 403 -11.47 -32.31 9.48
CA ARG A 403 -10.53 -33.42 9.36
C ARG A 403 -10.58 -34.28 10.63
N PHE A 404 -10.63 -35.60 10.45
CA PHE A 404 -10.69 -36.59 11.54
C PHE A 404 -11.95 -36.50 12.44
N TYR A 405 -12.92 -35.64 12.09
CA TYR A 405 -14.17 -35.54 12.87
C TYR A 405 -15.04 -36.79 12.71
N ARG A 406 -15.67 -37.21 13.79
CA ARG A 406 -16.52 -38.39 13.84
C ARG A 406 -17.60 -38.22 14.93
N VAL A 407 -18.86 -38.38 14.56
CA VAL A 407 -20.02 -38.27 15.45
C VAL A 407 -19.95 -39.27 16.60
N ASP A 408 -19.48 -40.49 16.36
CA ASP A 408 -19.33 -41.56 17.37
C ASP A 408 -17.93 -42.18 17.33
N LYS A 409 -17.09 -41.82 18.32
CA LYS A 409 -15.70 -42.29 18.43
C LYS A 409 -15.56 -43.75 18.79
N SER A 410 -16.60 -44.37 19.40
CA SER A 410 -16.53 -45.73 19.95
C SER A 410 -16.92 -46.81 18.93
N ARG A 411 -17.95 -46.58 18.12
CA ARG A 411 -18.45 -47.55 17.14
C ARG A 411 -17.69 -47.54 15.81
N ALA A 412 -17.04 -46.42 15.49
CA ALA A 412 -16.41 -46.22 14.20
C ALA A 412 -15.10 -46.97 14.01
N ARG A 413 -14.46 -47.51 15.05
CA ARG A 413 -13.27 -48.37 14.89
C ARG A 413 -13.59 -49.69 14.18
N SER A 414 -14.75 -50.25 14.41
CA SER A 414 -15.19 -51.52 13.76
C SER A 414 -15.68 -51.32 12.32
N GLN A 415 -15.97 -50.08 11.91
CA GLN A 415 -16.49 -49.75 10.56
C GLN A 415 -15.46 -49.07 9.64
N GLY A 416 -14.19 -48.94 10.04
CA GLY A 416 -13.06 -48.66 9.15
C GLY A 416 -12.96 -47.27 8.53
N GLY A 417 -13.50 -46.20 9.14
CA GLY A 417 -13.37 -44.84 8.58
C GLY A 417 -12.44 -43.93 9.37
N ASN A 418 -11.54 -43.20 8.69
CA ASN A 418 -10.54 -42.32 9.32
C ASN A 418 -11.05 -40.89 9.57
N GLY A 419 -12.29 -40.54 9.17
CA GLY A 419 -12.84 -39.20 9.31
C GLY A 419 -12.23 -38.16 8.34
N LEU A 420 -11.57 -38.61 7.26
CA LEU A 420 -10.98 -37.74 6.23
C LEU A 420 -11.84 -37.64 4.96
N GLY A 421 -12.73 -38.61 4.72
CA GLY A 421 -13.49 -38.67 3.46
C GLY A 421 -14.29 -37.41 3.16
N LEU A 422 -15.10 -36.90 4.11
CA LEU A 422 -15.91 -35.70 3.88
C LEU A 422 -15.06 -34.42 3.73
N SER A 423 -13.96 -34.30 4.45
CA SER A 423 -13.02 -33.16 4.26
C SER A 423 -12.32 -33.19 2.90
N ILE A 424 -12.02 -34.39 2.37
CA ILE A 424 -11.53 -34.58 1.00
C ILE A 424 -12.61 -34.19 -0.01
N ALA A 425 -13.85 -34.62 0.21
CA ALA A 425 -14.98 -34.28 -0.67
C ALA A 425 -15.20 -32.76 -0.75
N GLU A 426 -15.18 -32.09 0.39
CA GLU A 426 -15.28 -30.63 0.45
C GLU A 426 -14.14 -29.93 -0.31
N LYS A 427 -12.88 -30.38 -0.10
CA LYS A 427 -11.72 -29.86 -0.83
C LYS A 427 -11.84 -30.08 -2.34
N LEU A 428 -12.27 -31.26 -2.79
CA LEU A 428 -12.46 -31.56 -4.21
C LEU A 428 -13.58 -30.72 -4.81
N ALA A 429 -14.71 -30.57 -4.13
CA ALA A 429 -15.82 -29.75 -4.59
C ALA A 429 -15.40 -28.28 -4.72
N THR A 430 -14.82 -27.70 -3.68
CA THR A 430 -14.34 -26.30 -3.64
C THR A 430 -13.29 -26.01 -4.70
N ALA A 431 -12.34 -26.91 -4.90
CA ALA A 431 -11.29 -26.77 -5.93
C ALA A 431 -11.85 -26.75 -7.36
N ASN A 432 -13.06 -27.32 -7.57
CA ASN A 432 -13.76 -27.31 -8.85
C ASN A 432 -14.96 -26.33 -8.88
N GLY A 433 -14.97 -25.33 -7.98
CA GLY A 433 -16.00 -24.28 -7.96
C GLY A 433 -17.36 -24.73 -7.46
N GLY A 434 -17.42 -25.86 -6.75
CA GLY A 434 -18.63 -26.39 -6.15
C GLY A 434 -18.69 -26.23 -4.63
N TYR A 435 -19.82 -26.52 -4.05
CA TYR A 435 -20.03 -26.55 -2.60
C TYR A 435 -20.93 -27.71 -2.19
N ILE A 436 -20.80 -28.14 -0.95
CA ILE A 436 -21.52 -29.29 -0.38
C ILE A 436 -22.35 -28.82 0.79
N THR A 437 -23.57 -29.34 0.89
CA THR A 437 -24.44 -29.14 2.04
C THR A 437 -24.97 -30.47 2.52
N VAL A 438 -25.34 -30.55 3.79
CA VAL A 438 -25.95 -31.72 4.43
C VAL A 438 -27.30 -31.36 5.02
N ASP A 439 -28.27 -32.25 4.86
CA ASP A 439 -29.55 -32.22 5.53
C ASP A 439 -29.81 -33.62 6.11
N SER A 440 -29.96 -33.71 7.41
CA SER A 440 -30.06 -35.02 8.07
C SER A 440 -30.94 -34.98 9.32
N GLU A 441 -31.67 -36.07 9.53
CA GLU A 441 -32.44 -36.27 10.73
C GLU A 441 -32.10 -37.65 11.34
N VAL A 442 -31.85 -37.66 12.66
CA VAL A 442 -31.38 -38.84 13.38
C VAL A 442 -32.35 -40.00 13.22
N ASN A 443 -31.84 -41.18 12.85
CA ASN A 443 -32.56 -42.44 12.57
C ASN A 443 -33.56 -42.36 11.42
N GLN A 444 -33.54 -41.32 10.59
CA GLN A 444 -34.43 -41.18 9.47
C GLN A 444 -33.69 -41.19 8.13
N TYR A 445 -32.83 -40.17 7.89
CA TYR A 445 -32.09 -40.03 6.64
C TYR A 445 -30.88 -39.10 6.79
N THR A 446 -29.96 -39.24 5.84
CA THR A 446 -28.94 -38.20 5.52
C THR A 446 -28.96 -37.94 4.03
N THR A 447 -29.01 -36.66 3.65
CA THR A 447 -28.90 -36.19 2.27
C THR A 447 -27.70 -35.28 2.15
N PHE A 448 -26.72 -35.70 1.36
CA PHE A 448 -25.65 -34.82 0.91
C PHE A 448 -26.04 -34.19 -0.42
N THR A 449 -25.91 -32.88 -0.54
CA THR A 449 -26.19 -32.11 -1.76
C THR A 449 -24.92 -31.47 -2.24
N ILE A 450 -24.46 -31.82 -3.45
CA ILE A 450 -23.29 -31.29 -4.10
C ILE A 450 -23.76 -30.37 -5.22
N GLN A 451 -23.26 -29.16 -5.32
CA GLN A 451 -23.68 -28.18 -6.31
C GLN A 451 -22.48 -27.58 -7.04
N PHE A 452 -22.60 -27.50 -8.38
CA PHE A 452 -21.61 -26.88 -9.26
C PHE A 452 -22.30 -25.88 -10.19
N GLU A 453 -21.64 -24.78 -10.50
CA GLU A 453 -22.12 -23.92 -11.58
C GLU A 453 -21.87 -24.57 -12.94
N LYS A 454 -22.91 -24.60 -13.79
CA LYS A 454 -22.75 -25.06 -15.18
C LYS A 454 -21.88 -24.05 -15.93
N ASP A 455 -20.79 -24.51 -16.51
CA ASP A 455 -19.92 -23.69 -17.33
C ASP A 455 -20.70 -23.14 -18.55
N ALA A 456 -20.69 -21.83 -18.75
CA ALA A 456 -21.43 -21.16 -19.79
C ALA A 456 -20.97 -21.56 -21.22
N ASN A 457 -19.74 -22.11 -21.31
CA ASN A 457 -19.13 -22.52 -22.58
C ASN A 457 -19.44 -23.97 -22.99
N LEU A 458 -20.15 -24.74 -22.15
CA LEU A 458 -20.58 -26.11 -22.40
C LEU A 458 -22.10 -26.11 -22.66
N ALA A 459 -22.52 -25.55 -23.77
CA ALA A 459 -23.92 -25.56 -24.22
C ALA A 459 -24.33 -26.89 -24.86
#